data_b096acd7ef0b6795bf0aa8960c40ea29
#
_entry.id   b096acd7ef0b6795bf0aa8960c40ea29
#
_cell.length_a   1.000
_cell.length_b   1.000
_cell.length_c   1.000
_cell.angle_alpha   90.00
_cell.angle_beta   90.00
_cell.angle_gamma   90.00
#
_symmetry.space_group_name_H-M   'P 1'
#
loop_
_entity.id
_entity.type
_entity.pdbx_description
1 polymer ?
#
loop_
_entity_poly.entity_id
_entity_poly.type
_entity_poly.pdbx_seq_one_letter_code
_entity_poly.pdbx_strand_id
1 'polypeptide(L)'
;MNIKKFIKKPLSVLAPVAAASVMATSPVMADETCMSPYMVKIVGQEDFVYVWTLGVEGLGDGQDKMVTVDVNPKSENYGEVINYVSVGGRNEAHHSGFTDDRKYLWAGGLDSNKIFIFDVHTDPSTPKLVKTIDDFVSKSGGVVGPHTTYALPGRMIVTGLSNNQDHGGRTALVEYTNHGEYIDTYWMPTDDNLQGATKEGKYADGYGYDIRALPSKNIMLTSSFTGWSNYMMDFGAMLGDAEAMKRFGNTMVVWDLHTRQAKQVLDVPGAPLEVRCAWKPENEYCFTTTALTSQIVLVHEKDGVWQADEVADIGNPADIPLPVDISIQSDDAMLWVNTFLDGKTRGYDITDPHNPKLAYEKQIANQVNMVSSSWDGKRLYYTTSLLGNWDKKGAENDQFIRLYHWDGEEMTEQFNIDFYAEKLGRAHQMRFGAYSLYGKQAKANDAEAMNK
;
A
#
# COMPACT_ATOMS: atom_id res chain seq x y z
N MET A 1 -39.25 40.23 -77.97
CA MET A 1 -38.41 41.30 -77.43
C MET A 1 -38.16 41.02 -75.99
N ASN A 2 -37.01 40.44 -75.69
CA ASN A 2 -36.70 39.86 -74.33
C ASN A 2 -35.64 40.70 -73.65
N ILE A 3 -35.95 41.24 -72.49
CA ILE A 3 -35.05 41.97 -71.64
C ILE A 3 -34.56 41.02 -70.57
N LYS A 4 -33.29 40.65 -70.60
CA LYS A 4 -32.62 39.87 -69.54
C LYS A 4 -32.22 40.79 -68.38
N LYS A 5 -32.73 40.51 -67.16
CA LYS A 5 -32.30 41.14 -65.94
C LYS A 5 -31.03 40.41 -65.37
N PHE A 6 -29.98 41.20 -65.21
CA PHE A 6 -28.79 40.78 -64.48
C PHE A 6 -29.02 40.83 -62.93
N ILE A 7 -28.92 39.69 -62.25
CA ILE A 7 -28.93 39.64 -60.80
C ILE A 7 -27.46 39.54 -60.36
N LYS A 8 -26.97 40.56 -59.65
CA LYS A 8 -25.69 40.54 -58.95
C LYS A 8 -25.82 39.75 -57.70
N LYS A 9 -25.01 38.70 -57.50
CA LYS A 9 -24.83 37.95 -56.21
C LYS A 9 -23.93 38.77 -55.32
N PRO A 10 -24.20 38.86 -53.96
CA PRO A 10 -23.26 39.44 -53.05
C PRO A 10 -22.18 38.41 -52.67
N LEU A 11 -20.92 38.86 -52.64
CA LEU A 11 -19.77 38.13 -52.12
C LEU A 11 -19.92 38.07 -50.59
N SER A 12 -20.11 36.89 -50.08
CA SER A 12 -19.99 36.61 -48.62
C SER A 12 -18.51 36.43 -48.27
N VAL A 13 -17.97 37.38 -47.54
CA VAL A 13 -16.65 37.26 -46.88
C VAL A 13 -16.80 36.33 -45.66
N LEU A 14 -16.29 35.12 -45.78
CA LEU A 14 -16.12 34.23 -44.63
C LEU A 14 -14.88 34.66 -43.84
N ALA A 15 -15.08 35.23 -42.67
CA ALA A 15 -14.03 35.43 -41.72
C ALA A 15 -13.66 34.06 -41.08
N PRO A 16 -12.38 33.70 -40.89
CA PRO A 16 -12.02 32.50 -40.18
C PRO A 16 -12.29 32.68 -38.71
N VAL A 17 -13.23 31.91 -38.17
CA VAL A 17 -13.39 31.72 -36.72
C VAL A 17 -12.21 30.86 -36.24
N ALA A 18 -11.23 31.47 -35.60
CA ALA A 18 -10.21 30.75 -34.88
C ALA A 18 -10.87 30.07 -33.68
N ALA A 19 -11.11 28.77 -33.79
CA ALA A 19 -11.48 27.94 -32.62
C ALA A 19 -10.25 27.84 -31.73
N ALA A 20 -10.24 28.63 -30.64
CA ALA A 20 -9.32 28.42 -29.55
C ALA A 20 -9.76 27.13 -28.86
N SER A 21 -9.05 26.02 -29.13
CA SER A 21 -9.15 24.81 -28.34
C SER A 21 -8.64 25.14 -26.96
N VAL A 22 -9.55 25.34 -26.01
CA VAL A 22 -9.26 25.29 -24.60
C VAL A 22 -8.90 23.82 -24.29
N MET A 23 -7.61 23.52 -24.22
CA MET A 23 -7.16 22.28 -23.60
C MET A 23 -7.60 22.35 -22.16
N ALA A 24 -8.67 21.65 -21.83
CA ALA A 24 -9.01 21.37 -20.45
C ALA A 24 -7.84 20.51 -19.92
N THR A 25 -6.95 21.12 -19.16
CA THR A 25 -5.97 20.37 -18.38
C THR A 25 -6.79 19.55 -17.37
N SER A 26 -6.79 18.24 -17.55
CA SER A 26 -7.34 17.34 -16.53
C SER A 26 -6.67 17.70 -15.19
N PRO A 27 -7.44 17.79 -14.09
CA PRO A 27 -6.85 18.07 -12.80
C PRO A 27 -5.76 17.02 -12.52
N VAL A 28 -4.58 17.50 -12.13
CA VAL A 28 -3.49 16.61 -11.72
C VAL A 28 -4.00 15.84 -10.51
N MET A 29 -4.07 14.51 -10.62
CA MET A 29 -4.38 13.63 -9.51
C MET A 29 -3.09 13.43 -8.74
N ALA A 30 -3.11 13.63 -7.44
CA ALA A 30 -1.93 13.47 -6.59
C ALA A 30 -2.27 12.56 -5.43
N ASP A 31 -2.51 11.31 -5.70
CA ASP A 31 -2.81 10.30 -4.71
C ASP A 31 -1.66 9.29 -4.58
N GLU A 32 -1.75 8.36 -3.64
CA GLU A 32 -0.84 7.24 -3.53
C GLU A 32 -1.29 6.07 -4.40
N THR A 33 -0.34 5.33 -4.96
CA THR A 33 -0.67 4.16 -5.78
C THR A 33 -0.78 2.84 -4.98
N CYS A 34 -0.63 2.90 -3.65
CA CYS A 34 -0.80 1.73 -2.76
C CYS A 34 -2.21 1.61 -2.17
N MET A 35 -3.22 2.20 -2.81
CA MET A 35 -4.59 2.27 -2.33
C MET A 35 -5.55 1.29 -3.02
N SER A 36 -6.75 1.16 -2.47
CA SER A 36 -7.83 0.45 -3.13
C SER A 36 -8.41 1.26 -4.31
N PRO A 37 -8.78 0.61 -5.44
CA PRO A 37 -9.42 1.27 -6.55
C PRO A 37 -10.80 1.87 -6.22
N TYR A 38 -11.38 1.51 -5.09
CA TYR A 38 -12.68 2.01 -4.63
C TYR A 38 -12.59 3.31 -3.82
N MET A 39 -11.39 3.72 -3.43
CA MET A 39 -11.21 4.91 -2.60
C MET A 39 -11.39 6.20 -3.39
N VAL A 40 -11.94 7.22 -2.73
CA VAL A 40 -11.94 8.60 -3.23
C VAL A 40 -10.50 9.07 -3.41
N LYS A 41 -10.20 9.67 -4.56
CA LYS A 41 -8.86 10.12 -4.92
C LYS A 41 -8.59 11.56 -4.53
N ILE A 42 -7.36 11.86 -4.13
CA ILE A 42 -6.88 13.23 -3.92
C ILE A 42 -6.81 13.94 -5.28
N VAL A 43 -7.39 15.13 -5.36
CA VAL A 43 -7.26 16.02 -6.53
C VAL A 43 -6.23 17.10 -6.20
N GLY A 44 -5.20 17.23 -7.03
CA GLY A 44 -4.06 18.09 -6.74
C GLY A 44 -2.95 17.35 -6.00
N GLN A 45 -2.16 18.06 -5.23
CA GLN A 45 -1.09 17.50 -4.43
C GLN A 45 -1.59 17.09 -3.04
N GLU A 46 -0.98 16.06 -2.45
CA GLU A 46 -1.15 15.73 -1.05
C GLU A 46 -0.65 16.88 -0.16
N ASP A 47 -1.38 17.11 0.94
CA ASP A 47 -0.99 18.09 1.97
C ASP A 47 -0.26 17.40 3.12
N PHE A 48 -0.58 16.12 3.37
CA PHE A 48 -0.07 15.37 4.52
C PHE A 48 0.36 13.97 4.13
N VAL A 49 1.32 13.45 4.91
CA VAL A 49 1.58 12.01 5.00
C VAL A 49 1.38 11.58 6.45
N TYR A 50 0.52 10.58 6.65
CA TYR A 50 0.32 9.92 7.92
C TYR A 50 1.26 8.72 8.00
N VAL A 51 2.10 8.67 9.02
CA VAL A 51 3.05 7.58 9.25
C VAL A 51 2.63 6.81 10.48
N TRP A 52 2.29 5.54 10.32
CA TRP A 52 2.03 4.64 11.42
C TRP A 52 3.35 4.14 11.98
N THR A 53 3.61 4.42 13.25
CA THR A 53 4.95 4.39 13.85
C THR A 53 4.97 3.54 15.10
N LEU A 54 5.90 2.58 15.16
CA LEU A 54 6.15 1.74 16.31
C LEU A 54 6.92 2.49 17.40
N GLY A 55 6.41 2.48 18.62
CA GLY A 55 7.08 3.01 19.81
C GLY A 55 8.33 2.22 20.19
N VAL A 56 9.33 2.93 20.71
CA VAL A 56 10.58 2.33 21.21
C VAL A 56 10.75 2.66 22.69
N GLU A 57 10.95 1.67 23.52
CA GLU A 57 11.16 1.84 24.95
C GLU A 57 12.35 2.78 25.22
N GLY A 58 12.14 3.78 26.07
CA GLY A 58 13.15 4.79 26.39
C GLY A 58 13.31 5.91 25.35
N LEU A 59 12.54 5.89 24.26
CA LEU A 59 12.52 6.93 23.24
C LEU A 59 11.17 7.66 23.23
N GLY A 60 11.17 8.97 23.51
CA GLY A 60 9.93 9.76 23.58
C GLY A 60 8.97 9.22 24.65
N ASP A 61 7.71 9.01 24.26
CA ASP A 61 6.70 8.38 25.11
C ASP A 61 6.70 6.84 25.05
N GLY A 62 7.51 6.25 24.17
CA GLY A 62 7.63 4.80 24.00
C GLY A 62 6.41 4.11 23.40
N GLN A 63 5.42 4.87 22.91
CA GLN A 63 4.13 4.35 22.44
C GLN A 63 4.04 4.35 20.91
N ASP A 64 3.24 3.43 20.38
CA ASP A 64 2.84 3.48 18.98
C ASP A 64 1.98 4.72 18.73
N LYS A 65 2.16 5.34 17.56
CA LYS A 65 1.51 6.59 17.23
C LYS A 65 1.29 6.79 15.73
N MET A 66 0.23 7.52 15.41
CA MET A 66 0.02 8.06 14.06
C MET A 66 0.69 9.44 14.01
N VAL A 67 1.72 9.56 13.19
CA VAL A 67 2.47 10.82 12.97
C VAL A 67 1.95 11.49 11.72
N THR A 68 1.74 12.81 11.77
CA THR A 68 1.35 13.64 10.62
C THR A 68 2.51 14.51 10.19
N VAL A 69 2.94 14.35 8.94
CA VAL A 69 3.99 15.15 8.30
C VAL A 69 3.34 16.08 7.28
N ASP A 70 3.70 17.35 7.30
CA ASP A 70 3.31 18.31 6.27
C ASP A 70 4.17 18.12 5.03
N VAL A 71 3.53 17.84 3.91
CA VAL A 71 4.20 17.60 2.62
C VAL A 71 3.72 18.55 1.52
N ASN A 72 2.96 19.58 1.88
CA ASN A 72 2.56 20.61 0.96
C ASN A 72 3.74 21.58 0.71
N PRO A 73 4.32 21.63 -0.50
CA PRO A 73 5.50 22.47 -0.78
C PRO A 73 5.24 23.98 -0.69
N LYS A 74 3.97 24.38 -0.47
CA LYS A 74 3.59 25.77 -0.23
C LYS A 74 3.41 26.08 1.27
N SER A 75 3.50 25.09 2.12
CA SER A 75 3.39 25.25 3.57
C SER A 75 4.71 25.73 4.16
N GLU A 76 4.63 26.55 5.21
CA GLU A 76 5.79 26.95 6.00
C GLU A 76 6.41 25.76 6.76
N ASN A 77 5.61 24.70 7.00
CA ASN A 77 6.03 23.49 7.72
C ASN A 77 6.40 22.34 6.77
N TYR A 78 6.66 22.63 5.49
CA TYR A 78 7.00 21.59 4.51
C TYR A 78 8.18 20.72 4.96
N GLY A 79 7.97 19.41 5.03
CA GLY A 79 8.96 18.45 5.48
C GLY A 79 9.12 18.37 6.99
N GLU A 80 8.13 18.83 7.77
CA GLU A 80 8.14 18.79 9.24
C GLU A 80 7.01 17.93 9.81
N VAL A 81 7.23 17.38 10.99
CA VAL A 81 6.19 16.72 11.80
C VAL A 81 5.33 17.81 12.45
N ILE A 82 4.05 17.83 12.13
CA ILE A 82 3.11 18.83 12.62
C ILE A 82 2.19 18.31 13.73
N ASN A 83 2.02 16.99 13.84
CA ASN A 83 1.18 16.37 14.86
C ASN A 83 1.53 14.89 15.04
N TYR A 84 1.20 14.33 16.20
CA TYR A 84 1.11 12.89 16.40
C TYR A 84 0.04 12.52 17.42
N VAL A 85 -0.50 11.30 17.31
CA VAL A 85 -1.50 10.74 18.22
C VAL A 85 -1.05 9.38 18.69
N SER A 86 -0.69 9.28 19.98
CA SER A 86 -0.32 8.01 20.64
C SER A 86 -1.56 7.19 20.95
N VAL A 87 -1.45 5.85 20.84
CA VAL A 87 -2.57 4.92 21.02
C VAL A 87 -2.51 4.09 22.32
N GLY A 88 -1.49 4.31 23.12
CA GLY A 88 -1.26 3.57 24.37
C GLY A 88 -0.46 2.29 24.15
N GLY A 89 0.75 2.24 24.73
CA GLY A 89 1.63 1.08 24.66
C GLY A 89 2.28 0.81 23.30
N ARG A 90 3.02 -0.28 23.26
CA ARG A 90 3.56 -0.87 22.04
C ARG A 90 2.61 -1.96 21.55
N ASN A 91 2.24 -1.90 20.29
CA ASN A 91 1.28 -2.79 19.66
C ASN A 91 1.87 -3.46 18.40
N GLU A 92 3.11 -3.18 18.06
CA GLU A 92 3.78 -3.44 16.79
C GLU A 92 3.01 -2.76 15.66
N ALA A 93 3.12 -1.43 15.58
CA ALA A 93 2.53 -0.61 14.51
C ALA A 93 3.04 -1.08 13.15
N HIS A 94 2.12 -1.52 12.27
CA HIS A 94 2.49 -2.17 11.03
C HIS A 94 1.76 -1.57 9.82
N HIS A 95 0.61 -2.09 9.40
CA HIS A 95 -0.11 -1.58 8.24
C HIS A 95 -1.27 -0.65 8.61
N SER A 96 -1.61 0.22 7.65
CA SER A 96 -2.74 1.13 7.75
C SER A 96 -3.45 1.28 6.39
N GLY A 97 -4.73 1.66 6.41
CA GLY A 97 -5.52 1.89 5.20
C GLY A 97 -6.75 2.74 5.47
N PHE A 98 -7.14 3.55 4.50
CA PHE A 98 -8.34 4.36 4.61
C PHE A 98 -9.61 3.57 4.31
N THR A 99 -10.74 4.06 4.82
CA THR A 99 -12.07 3.74 4.29
C THR A 99 -12.23 4.25 2.85
N ASP A 100 -13.19 3.71 2.09
CA ASP A 100 -13.41 4.11 0.69
C ASP A 100 -13.77 5.60 0.54
N ASP A 101 -14.43 6.20 1.53
CA ASP A 101 -14.73 7.64 1.60
C ASP A 101 -13.59 8.48 2.22
N ARG A 102 -12.48 7.85 2.62
CA ARG A 102 -11.31 8.44 3.28
C ARG A 102 -11.57 9.21 4.57
N LYS A 103 -12.70 9.03 5.21
CA LYS A 103 -12.98 9.72 6.47
C LYS A 103 -12.23 9.14 7.64
N TYR A 104 -11.94 7.85 7.59
CA TYR A 104 -11.25 7.14 8.66
C TYR A 104 -10.00 6.45 8.14
N LEU A 105 -8.92 6.55 8.91
CA LEU A 105 -7.69 5.82 8.71
C LEU A 105 -7.61 4.70 9.76
N TRP A 106 -7.56 3.46 9.29
CA TRP A 106 -7.43 2.26 10.10
C TRP A 106 -5.97 1.86 10.20
N ALA A 107 -5.49 1.49 11.39
CA ALA A 107 -4.11 1.12 11.64
C ALA A 107 -4.04 -0.13 12.53
N GLY A 108 -3.34 -1.15 12.06
CA GLY A 108 -3.18 -2.43 12.77
C GLY A 108 -2.06 -2.38 13.79
N GLY A 109 -2.32 -2.92 14.97
CA GLY A 109 -1.32 -3.29 15.98
C GLY A 109 -1.13 -4.79 15.93
N LEU A 110 -0.07 -5.22 15.27
CA LEU A 110 0.16 -6.62 14.91
C LEU A 110 0.19 -7.54 16.13
N ASP A 111 1.03 -7.22 17.13
CA ASP A 111 1.23 -8.03 18.36
C ASP A 111 0.05 -7.97 19.30
N SER A 112 -0.57 -6.79 19.41
CA SER A 112 -1.69 -6.58 20.32
C SER A 112 -3.01 -7.12 19.78
N ASN A 113 -3.06 -7.48 18.49
CA ASN A 113 -4.29 -7.88 17.80
C ASN A 113 -5.40 -6.81 17.84
N LYS A 114 -5.00 -5.53 17.88
CA LYS A 114 -5.91 -4.39 17.91
C LYS A 114 -5.92 -3.67 16.58
N ILE A 115 -7.01 -2.97 16.31
CA ILE A 115 -7.11 -2.04 15.19
C ILE A 115 -7.54 -0.69 15.72
N PHE A 116 -6.80 0.34 15.35
CA PHE A 116 -7.02 1.73 15.76
C PHE A 116 -7.65 2.49 14.60
N ILE A 117 -8.76 3.20 14.84
CA ILE A 117 -9.48 3.96 13.82
C ILE A 117 -9.36 5.45 14.14
N PHE A 118 -8.77 6.18 13.22
CA PHE A 118 -8.55 7.63 13.33
C PHE A 118 -9.53 8.38 12.43
N ASP A 119 -10.19 9.40 12.98
CA ASP A 119 -10.90 10.41 12.19
C ASP A 119 -9.89 11.38 11.59
N VAL A 120 -9.80 11.39 10.27
CA VAL A 120 -8.98 12.32 9.48
C VAL A 120 -9.84 13.32 8.68
N HIS A 121 -11.17 13.17 8.74
CA HIS A 121 -12.11 14.03 8.04
C HIS A 121 -12.36 15.34 8.79
N THR A 122 -12.46 15.29 10.12
CA THR A 122 -12.78 16.47 10.92
C THR A 122 -11.66 17.51 10.86
N ASP A 123 -10.43 17.10 10.98
CA ASP A 123 -9.24 17.92 10.73
C ASP A 123 -8.11 17.02 10.23
N PRO A 124 -7.78 17.03 8.92
CA PRO A 124 -6.77 16.14 8.37
C PRO A 124 -5.36 16.45 8.85
N SER A 125 -5.08 17.67 9.36
CA SER A 125 -3.78 18.00 9.96
C SER A 125 -3.61 17.43 11.37
N THR A 126 -4.71 17.14 12.05
CA THR A 126 -4.74 16.67 13.45
C THR A 126 -5.70 15.48 13.61
N PRO A 127 -5.34 14.30 13.06
CA PRO A 127 -6.11 13.07 13.22
C PRO A 127 -6.47 12.79 14.68
N LYS A 128 -7.62 12.16 14.92
CA LYS A 128 -8.07 11.79 16.27
C LYS A 128 -8.38 10.31 16.33
N LEU A 129 -7.86 9.59 17.33
CA LEU A 129 -8.27 8.24 17.63
C LEU A 129 -9.75 8.27 18.09
N VAL A 130 -10.63 7.60 17.34
CA VAL A 130 -12.09 7.60 17.62
C VAL A 130 -12.60 6.23 18.03
N LYS A 131 -11.89 5.16 17.70
CA LYS A 131 -12.25 3.80 18.08
C LYS A 131 -11.02 2.89 18.13
N THR A 132 -11.04 1.95 19.07
CA THR A 132 -10.13 0.80 19.09
C THR A 132 -10.98 -0.47 19.02
N ILE A 133 -10.69 -1.34 18.05
CA ILE A 133 -11.21 -2.71 17.99
C ILE A 133 -10.22 -3.55 18.77
N ASP A 134 -10.61 -4.08 19.92
CA ASP A 134 -9.79 -4.90 20.82
C ASP A 134 -10.31 -6.34 20.96
N ASP A 135 -11.37 -6.66 20.26
CA ASP A 135 -12.00 -7.96 20.21
C ASP A 135 -11.78 -8.73 18.88
N PHE A 136 -10.77 -8.31 18.09
CA PHE A 136 -10.47 -8.86 16.76
C PHE A 136 -10.36 -10.39 16.78
N VAL A 137 -9.56 -10.95 17.69
CA VAL A 137 -9.33 -12.41 17.80
C VAL A 137 -10.62 -13.16 18.12
N SER A 138 -11.39 -12.67 19.10
CA SER A 138 -12.61 -13.34 19.54
C SER A 138 -13.72 -13.25 18.51
N LYS A 139 -13.87 -12.11 17.83
CA LYS A 139 -14.91 -11.92 16.80
C LYS A 139 -14.60 -12.70 15.52
N SER A 140 -13.32 -12.76 15.13
CA SER A 140 -12.90 -13.49 13.93
C SER A 140 -12.85 -15.01 14.10
N GLY A 141 -13.00 -15.52 15.34
CA GLY A 141 -12.89 -16.97 15.61
C GLY A 141 -11.45 -17.48 15.73
N GLY A 142 -10.50 -16.61 16.10
CA GLY A 142 -9.11 -16.99 16.39
C GLY A 142 -8.06 -16.45 15.45
N VAL A 143 -8.42 -15.61 14.48
CA VAL A 143 -7.45 -14.94 13.60
C VAL A 143 -6.58 -13.98 14.41
N VAL A 144 -5.28 -13.99 14.18
CA VAL A 144 -4.29 -13.11 14.83
C VAL A 144 -3.51 -12.31 13.81
N GLY A 145 -2.89 -11.23 14.28
CA GLY A 145 -2.06 -10.35 13.46
C GLY A 145 -2.87 -9.61 12.38
N PRO A 146 -3.73 -8.63 12.76
CA PRO A 146 -4.40 -7.79 11.77
C PRO A 146 -3.37 -7.01 10.97
N HIS A 147 -3.23 -7.32 9.68
CA HIS A 147 -2.17 -6.82 8.82
C HIS A 147 -2.68 -5.77 7.85
N THR A 148 -3.05 -6.14 6.63
CA THR A 148 -3.57 -5.18 5.65
C THR A 148 -5.01 -4.81 5.97
N THR A 149 -5.28 -3.51 6.08
CA THR A 149 -6.63 -2.94 6.13
C THR A 149 -6.97 -2.37 4.76
N TYR A 150 -7.97 -2.95 4.09
CA TYR A 150 -8.25 -2.66 2.69
C TYR A 150 -9.71 -2.24 2.47
N ALA A 151 -9.91 -1.14 1.76
CA ALA A 151 -11.24 -0.59 1.51
C ALA A 151 -11.97 -1.33 0.37
N LEU A 152 -13.21 -1.67 0.62
CA LEU A 152 -14.22 -2.03 -0.37
C LEU A 152 -15.39 -1.04 -0.23
N PRO A 153 -16.34 -0.96 -1.17
CA PRO A 153 -17.47 -0.02 -1.06
C PRO A 153 -18.25 -0.18 0.26
N GLY A 154 -18.13 0.81 1.17
CA GLY A 154 -18.74 0.83 2.49
C GLY A 154 -18.22 -0.22 3.48
N ARG A 155 -17.07 -0.83 3.21
CA ARG A 155 -16.50 -1.93 3.98
C ARG A 155 -15.00 -1.81 4.14
N MET A 156 -14.49 -2.39 5.23
CA MET A 156 -13.08 -2.66 5.41
C MET A 156 -12.84 -4.17 5.50
N ILE A 157 -11.91 -4.68 4.72
CA ILE A 157 -11.43 -6.05 4.83
C ILE A 157 -10.04 -6.02 5.48
N VAL A 158 -9.82 -6.90 6.44
CA VAL A 158 -8.57 -7.03 7.19
C VAL A 158 -8.01 -8.43 6.97
N THR A 159 -6.76 -8.52 6.53
CA THR A 159 -6.06 -9.81 6.49
C THR A 159 -5.52 -10.14 7.87
N GLY A 160 -5.68 -11.40 8.29
CA GLY A 160 -4.96 -11.93 9.42
C GLY A 160 -3.70 -12.64 8.98
N LEU A 161 -2.60 -12.49 9.70
CA LEU A 161 -1.33 -13.16 9.34
C LEU A 161 -1.42 -14.68 9.55
N SER A 162 -2.02 -15.11 10.66
CA SER A 162 -2.12 -16.51 11.04
C SER A 162 -3.29 -16.70 11.99
N ASN A 163 -3.24 -17.73 12.81
CA ASN A 163 -4.14 -17.93 13.94
C ASN A 163 -3.34 -18.23 15.21
N ASN A 164 -4.04 -18.32 16.35
CA ASN A 164 -3.43 -18.55 17.64
C ASN A 164 -2.86 -19.97 17.84
N GLN A 165 -2.96 -20.86 16.85
CA GLN A 165 -2.42 -22.21 16.89
C GLN A 165 -1.11 -22.36 16.13
N ASP A 166 -0.77 -21.41 15.23
CA ASP A 166 0.41 -21.46 14.37
C ASP A 166 0.55 -22.76 13.52
N HIS A 167 1.40 -22.79 12.49
CA HIS A 167 1.74 -23.98 11.71
C HIS A 167 0.59 -24.83 11.17
N GLY A 168 -0.06 -24.38 10.14
CA GLY A 168 -1.13 -25.10 9.49
C GLY A 168 -2.49 -24.86 10.13
N GLY A 169 -2.53 -23.98 11.13
CA GLY A 169 -3.76 -23.31 11.44
C GLY A 169 -4.14 -22.39 10.28
N ARG A 170 -5.42 -22.27 10.01
CA ARG A 170 -5.92 -21.38 8.96
C ARG A 170 -6.10 -19.96 9.47
N THR A 171 -5.69 -18.99 8.66
CA THR A 171 -6.08 -17.59 8.81
C THR A 171 -7.30 -17.27 7.98
N ALA A 172 -7.74 -16.01 8.02
CA ALA A 172 -8.91 -15.55 7.29
C ALA A 172 -8.81 -14.08 6.89
N LEU A 173 -9.75 -13.67 6.04
CA LEU A 173 -10.14 -12.30 5.81
C LEU A 173 -11.25 -11.95 6.78
N VAL A 174 -11.14 -10.82 7.48
CA VAL A 174 -12.16 -10.37 8.44
C VAL A 174 -12.79 -9.08 7.92
N GLU A 175 -14.10 -9.07 7.74
CA GLU A 175 -14.83 -7.94 7.15
C GLU A 175 -15.55 -7.14 8.22
N TYR A 176 -15.46 -5.81 8.09
CA TYR A 176 -16.09 -4.81 8.97
C TYR A 176 -16.82 -3.74 8.16
N THR A 177 -17.73 -3.02 8.79
CA THR A 177 -18.22 -1.74 8.27
C THR A 177 -17.10 -0.69 8.36
N ASN A 178 -17.22 0.44 7.64
CA ASN A 178 -16.28 1.58 7.77
C ASN A 178 -16.15 2.13 9.20
N HIS A 179 -17.12 1.82 10.07
CA HIS A 179 -17.15 2.25 11.47
C HIS A 179 -16.67 1.18 12.47
N GLY A 180 -16.11 0.07 11.96
CA GLY A 180 -15.53 -0.99 12.78
C GLY A 180 -16.56 -1.88 13.46
N GLU A 181 -17.68 -2.15 12.81
CA GLU A 181 -18.63 -3.18 13.24
C GLU A 181 -18.33 -4.46 12.48
N TYR A 182 -18.10 -5.55 13.20
CA TYR A 182 -17.81 -6.85 12.62
C TYR A 182 -18.96 -7.35 11.73
N ILE A 183 -18.62 -7.91 10.58
CA ILE A 183 -19.58 -8.46 9.61
C ILE A 183 -19.41 -9.96 9.50
N ASP A 184 -18.23 -10.44 9.06
CA ASP A 184 -17.98 -11.86 8.82
C ASP A 184 -16.49 -12.20 8.77
N THR A 185 -16.19 -13.50 8.77
CA THR A 185 -14.86 -14.08 8.63
C THR A 185 -14.84 -15.08 7.50
N TYR A 186 -13.97 -14.85 6.50
CA TYR A 186 -13.81 -15.70 5.32
C TYR A 186 -12.48 -16.46 5.41
N TRP A 187 -12.58 -17.75 5.74
CA TRP A 187 -11.43 -18.59 6.02
C TRP A 187 -10.65 -18.96 4.77
N MET A 188 -9.32 -18.99 4.87
CA MET A 188 -8.45 -19.50 3.81
C MET A 188 -8.83 -20.96 3.45
N PRO A 189 -8.80 -21.34 2.16
CA PRO A 189 -9.11 -22.68 1.71
C PRO A 189 -7.95 -23.65 2.03
N THR A 190 -7.93 -24.16 3.27
CA THR A 190 -7.00 -25.19 3.74
C THR A 190 -7.64 -26.57 3.70
N ASP A 191 -6.88 -27.64 3.93
CA ASP A 191 -7.37 -29.02 3.88
C ASP A 191 -8.45 -29.34 4.94
N ASP A 192 -8.53 -28.55 6.02
CA ASP A 192 -9.55 -28.62 7.06
C ASP A 192 -10.76 -27.67 6.81
N ASN A 193 -10.72 -26.88 5.74
CA ASN A 193 -11.79 -25.96 5.35
C ASN A 193 -12.22 -26.18 3.88
N LEU A 194 -13.05 -27.19 3.67
CA LEU A 194 -13.51 -27.59 2.33
C LEU A 194 -14.47 -26.59 1.64
N GLN A 195 -14.94 -25.56 2.32
CA GLN A 195 -15.88 -24.59 1.73
C GLN A 195 -15.24 -23.75 0.61
N GLY A 196 -13.93 -23.66 0.56
CA GLY A 196 -13.19 -22.97 -0.47
C GLY A 196 -12.37 -23.88 -1.37
N ALA A 197 -12.66 -25.20 -1.42
CA ALA A 197 -11.95 -26.10 -2.30
C ALA A 197 -12.02 -25.58 -3.74
N THR A 198 -10.87 -25.30 -4.30
CA THR A 198 -10.74 -24.85 -5.67
C THR A 198 -11.02 -25.99 -6.66
N LYS A 199 -11.31 -25.66 -7.91
CA LYS A 199 -11.62 -26.66 -8.96
C LYS A 199 -10.52 -27.71 -9.13
N GLU A 200 -9.30 -27.42 -8.68
CA GLU A 200 -8.12 -28.30 -8.86
C GLU A 200 -7.74 -29.08 -7.60
N GLY A 201 -8.47 -28.90 -6.49
CA GLY A 201 -8.19 -29.59 -5.22
C GLY A 201 -6.88 -29.14 -4.55
N LYS A 202 -6.36 -27.96 -4.89
CA LYS A 202 -5.22 -27.34 -4.21
C LYS A 202 -5.71 -26.57 -2.98
N TYR A 203 -4.88 -26.55 -1.93
CA TYR A 203 -5.16 -25.90 -0.68
C TYR A 203 -4.12 -24.82 -0.37
N ALA A 204 -4.56 -23.75 0.26
CA ALA A 204 -3.66 -22.72 0.79
C ALA A 204 -2.87 -23.24 1.98
N ASP A 205 -1.71 -22.63 2.23
CA ASP A 205 -0.85 -22.95 3.38
C ASP A 205 -1.39 -22.49 4.73
N GLY A 206 -2.45 -21.68 4.72
CA GLY A 206 -3.12 -21.21 5.94
C GLY A 206 -2.60 -19.90 6.48
N TYR A 207 -1.58 -19.30 5.90
CA TYR A 207 -1.07 -17.98 6.27
C TYR A 207 -1.69 -16.89 5.42
N GLY A 208 -1.64 -15.65 5.89
CA GLY A 208 -2.08 -14.47 5.14
C GLY A 208 -1.05 -13.35 5.21
N TYR A 209 -1.14 -12.41 4.28
CA TYR A 209 -0.34 -11.18 4.30
C TYR A 209 -1.10 -10.02 3.69
N ASP A 210 -1.09 -9.87 2.39
CA ASP A 210 -1.72 -8.75 1.70
C ASP A 210 -3.03 -9.15 1.00
N ILE A 211 -3.82 -8.15 0.62
CA ILE A 211 -5.04 -8.30 -0.18
C ILE A 211 -5.18 -7.15 -1.17
N ARG A 212 -5.49 -7.47 -2.43
CA ARG A 212 -5.84 -6.47 -3.46
C ARG A 212 -7.02 -6.94 -4.29
N ALA A 213 -7.86 -5.99 -4.69
CA ALA A 213 -8.97 -6.22 -5.60
C ALA A 213 -8.59 -5.86 -7.04
N LEU A 214 -9.04 -6.68 -7.98
CA LEU A 214 -9.06 -6.41 -9.41
C LEU A 214 -10.52 -6.42 -9.89
N PRO A 215 -11.22 -5.27 -9.81
CA PRO A 215 -12.67 -5.21 -10.03
C PRO A 215 -13.10 -5.61 -11.44
N SER A 216 -12.30 -5.33 -12.47
CA SER A 216 -12.57 -5.73 -13.87
C SER A 216 -12.75 -7.24 -14.03
N LYS A 217 -12.09 -8.04 -13.18
CA LYS A 217 -12.17 -9.50 -13.15
C LYS A 217 -13.09 -10.07 -12.06
N ASN A 218 -13.70 -9.23 -11.24
CA ASN A 218 -14.47 -9.66 -10.07
C ASN A 218 -13.65 -10.57 -9.14
N ILE A 219 -12.40 -10.21 -8.88
CA ILE A 219 -11.54 -10.97 -7.97
C ILE A 219 -10.90 -10.10 -6.90
N MET A 220 -10.47 -10.76 -5.82
CA MET A 220 -9.44 -10.33 -4.92
C MET A 220 -8.31 -11.36 -4.93
N LEU A 221 -7.08 -10.90 -4.71
CA LEU A 221 -5.90 -11.74 -4.51
C LEU A 221 -5.39 -11.55 -3.09
N THR A 222 -5.05 -12.66 -2.43
CA THR A 222 -4.32 -12.63 -1.15
C THR A 222 -3.02 -13.36 -1.29
N SER A 223 -1.98 -12.85 -0.63
CA SER A 223 -0.68 -13.50 -0.49
C SER A 223 -0.53 -14.13 0.90
N SER A 224 0.51 -14.94 1.07
CA SER A 224 0.86 -15.55 2.35
C SER A 224 2.34 -15.30 2.65
N PHE A 225 2.68 -15.17 3.93
CA PHE A 225 4.08 -14.92 4.27
C PHE A 225 4.64 -15.99 5.22
N THR A 226 4.25 -16.00 6.50
CA THR A 226 4.81 -16.94 7.45
C THR A 226 3.88 -17.20 8.63
N GLY A 227 4.15 -18.28 9.38
CA GLY A 227 3.45 -18.63 10.61
C GLY A 227 3.72 -17.64 11.74
N TRP A 228 2.78 -17.55 12.68
CA TRP A 228 2.79 -16.55 13.77
C TRP A 228 4.06 -16.53 14.59
N SER A 229 4.60 -17.72 14.94
CA SER A 229 5.80 -17.81 15.78
C SER A 229 7.04 -17.17 15.14
N ASN A 230 7.13 -17.12 13.81
CA ASN A 230 8.26 -16.52 13.12
C ASN A 230 8.32 -15.00 13.36
N TYR A 231 7.18 -14.32 13.43
CA TYR A 231 7.15 -12.87 13.72
C TYR A 231 7.70 -12.53 15.11
N MET A 232 7.64 -13.48 16.06
CA MET A 232 8.12 -13.30 17.43
C MET A 232 9.62 -13.63 17.59
N MET A 233 10.25 -14.22 16.58
CA MET A 233 11.68 -14.58 16.61
C MET A 233 12.56 -13.38 16.23
N ASP A 234 13.81 -13.39 16.74
CA ASP A 234 14.87 -12.56 16.15
C ASP A 234 15.13 -13.01 14.71
N PHE A 235 15.33 -12.06 13.80
CA PHE A 235 15.44 -12.34 12.37
C PHE A 235 16.57 -13.31 12.03
N GLY A 236 17.78 -13.09 12.62
CA GLY A 236 18.93 -13.97 12.39
C GLY A 236 18.72 -15.37 12.95
N ALA A 237 18.09 -15.46 14.14
CA ALA A 237 17.75 -16.75 14.75
C ALA A 237 16.73 -17.50 13.91
N MET A 238 15.73 -16.83 13.36
CA MET A 238 14.71 -17.41 12.49
C MET A 238 15.32 -17.98 11.20
N LEU A 239 16.18 -17.25 10.53
CA LEU A 239 16.85 -17.72 9.29
C LEU A 239 17.76 -18.93 9.53
N GLY A 240 18.30 -19.07 10.75
CA GLY A 240 19.13 -20.22 11.17
C GLY A 240 18.33 -21.43 11.65
N ASP A 241 17.01 -21.32 11.81
CA ASP A 241 16.16 -22.39 12.33
C ASP A 241 15.44 -23.11 11.20
N ALA A 242 15.79 -24.37 10.95
CA ALA A 242 15.20 -25.21 9.89
C ALA A 242 13.69 -25.42 10.06
N GLU A 243 13.16 -25.41 11.30
CA GLU A 243 11.73 -25.54 11.55
C GLU A 243 11.01 -24.20 11.29
N ALA A 244 11.64 -23.06 11.62
CA ALA A 244 11.13 -21.75 11.26
C ALA A 244 11.04 -21.59 9.73
N MET A 245 12.05 -22.06 8.99
CA MET A 245 12.06 -21.96 7.52
C MET A 245 10.95 -22.80 6.86
N LYS A 246 10.43 -23.85 7.49
CA LYS A 246 9.28 -24.62 7.00
C LYS A 246 7.94 -23.89 7.16
N ARG A 247 7.90 -22.83 7.95
CA ARG A 247 6.70 -22.06 8.24
C ARG A 247 6.48 -20.87 7.31
N PHE A 248 7.29 -20.72 6.26
CA PHE A 248 7.05 -19.71 5.23
C PHE A 248 5.99 -20.18 4.23
N GLY A 249 5.13 -19.25 3.83
CA GLY A 249 4.07 -19.49 2.88
C GLY A 249 4.58 -19.67 1.45
N ASN A 250 3.79 -20.38 0.65
CA ASN A 250 4.11 -20.70 -0.72
C ASN A 250 2.88 -20.62 -1.63
N THR A 251 1.82 -19.94 -1.17
CA THR A 251 0.56 -19.88 -1.91
C THR A 251 -0.03 -18.47 -1.97
N MET A 252 -0.79 -18.22 -3.01
CA MET A 252 -1.72 -17.09 -3.12
C MET A 252 -3.12 -17.62 -3.37
N VAL A 253 -4.14 -16.87 -2.96
CA VAL A 253 -5.53 -17.26 -3.17
C VAL A 253 -6.25 -16.23 -4.02
N VAL A 254 -6.93 -16.70 -5.06
CA VAL A 254 -7.86 -15.94 -5.88
C VAL A 254 -9.25 -16.10 -5.29
N TRP A 255 -9.87 -15.00 -4.90
CA TRP A 255 -11.21 -14.95 -4.33
C TRP A 255 -12.19 -14.31 -5.29
N ASP A 256 -13.45 -14.75 -5.26
CA ASP A 256 -14.51 -13.97 -5.86
C ASP A 256 -14.77 -12.71 -5.01
N LEU A 257 -14.70 -11.55 -5.65
CA LEU A 257 -14.83 -10.24 -4.99
C LEU A 257 -16.20 -10.02 -4.34
N HIS A 258 -17.27 -10.52 -4.93
CA HIS A 258 -18.62 -10.29 -4.42
C HIS A 258 -19.05 -11.33 -3.39
N THR A 259 -18.73 -12.60 -3.63
CA THR A 259 -19.17 -13.69 -2.76
C THR A 259 -18.18 -14.03 -1.65
N ARG A 260 -16.95 -13.53 -1.71
CA ARG A 260 -15.84 -13.86 -0.79
C ARG A 260 -15.47 -15.36 -0.79
N GLN A 261 -15.84 -16.08 -1.84
CA GLN A 261 -15.48 -17.49 -1.98
C GLN A 261 -14.13 -17.63 -2.67
N ALA A 262 -13.28 -18.52 -2.16
CA ALA A 262 -12.03 -18.87 -2.84
C ALA A 262 -12.35 -19.58 -4.16
N LYS A 263 -11.71 -19.11 -5.25
CA LYS A 263 -11.88 -19.63 -6.61
C LYS A 263 -10.71 -20.54 -7.02
N GLN A 264 -9.50 -20.15 -6.62
CA GLN A 264 -8.29 -20.88 -7.01
C GLN A 264 -7.17 -20.61 -6.00
N VAL A 265 -6.31 -21.59 -5.79
CA VAL A 265 -5.03 -21.45 -5.08
C VAL A 265 -3.90 -21.56 -6.09
N LEU A 266 -2.97 -20.60 -6.01
CA LEU A 266 -1.77 -20.54 -6.86
C LEU A 266 -0.56 -20.96 -6.04
N ASP A 267 0.33 -21.76 -6.63
CA ASP A 267 1.64 -22.03 -6.05
C ASP A 267 2.57 -20.85 -6.33
N VAL A 268 3.05 -20.23 -5.29
CA VAL A 268 4.01 -19.10 -5.33
C VAL A 268 5.05 -19.33 -4.24
N PRO A 269 6.03 -20.19 -4.48
CA PRO A 269 7.02 -20.53 -3.47
C PRO A 269 7.94 -19.35 -3.15
N GLY A 270 8.44 -19.31 -1.92
CA GLY A 270 9.40 -18.29 -1.50
C GLY A 270 8.81 -17.13 -0.70
N ALA A 271 7.66 -17.30 -0.08
CA ALA A 271 7.01 -16.33 0.78
C ALA A 271 6.54 -15.07 0.03
N PRO A 272 5.43 -15.13 -0.74
CA PRO A 272 4.86 -13.97 -1.41
C PRO A 272 4.35 -12.95 -0.40
N LEU A 273 4.76 -11.69 -0.58
CA LEU A 273 4.44 -10.58 0.34
C LEU A 273 3.38 -9.65 -0.25
N GLU A 274 3.74 -8.42 -0.51
CA GLU A 274 2.84 -7.39 -1.01
C GLU A 274 2.32 -7.72 -2.41
N VAL A 275 1.07 -7.38 -2.67
CA VAL A 275 0.41 -7.53 -3.97
C VAL A 275 0.06 -6.15 -4.50
N ARG A 276 0.30 -5.87 -5.77
CA ARG A 276 -0.19 -4.65 -6.42
C ARG A 276 -0.77 -5.01 -7.78
N CYS A 277 -1.98 -4.53 -8.03
CA CYS A 277 -2.65 -4.71 -9.32
C CYS A 277 -2.50 -3.48 -10.19
N ALA A 278 -2.50 -3.69 -11.49
CA ALA A 278 -2.48 -2.63 -12.48
C ALA A 278 -3.66 -1.67 -12.32
N TRP A 279 -3.45 -0.41 -12.67
CA TRP A 279 -4.42 0.67 -12.49
C TRP A 279 -5.32 0.88 -13.71
N LYS A 280 -4.79 0.64 -14.90
CA LYS A 280 -5.55 0.79 -16.13
C LYS A 280 -6.53 -0.39 -16.28
N PRO A 281 -7.80 -0.14 -16.58
CA PRO A 281 -8.81 -1.20 -16.66
C PRO A 281 -8.51 -2.30 -17.69
N GLU A 282 -7.74 -1.97 -18.72
CA GLU A 282 -7.29 -2.91 -19.75
C GLU A 282 -6.14 -3.81 -19.29
N ASN A 283 -5.46 -3.44 -18.21
CA ASN A 283 -4.33 -4.19 -17.64
C ASN A 283 -4.83 -5.10 -16.51
N GLU A 284 -5.13 -6.33 -16.85
CA GLU A 284 -5.81 -7.28 -15.96
C GLU A 284 -4.82 -8.22 -15.27
N TYR A 285 -3.79 -7.64 -14.62
CA TYR A 285 -2.76 -8.39 -13.90
C TYR A 285 -2.42 -7.75 -12.55
N CYS A 286 -1.73 -8.53 -11.73
CA CYS A 286 -1.12 -8.05 -10.50
C CYS A 286 0.33 -8.55 -10.41
N PHE A 287 1.14 -7.87 -9.59
CA PHE A 287 2.47 -8.36 -9.21
C PHE A 287 2.51 -8.67 -7.72
N THR A 288 3.34 -9.63 -7.37
CA THR A 288 3.86 -9.83 -6.02
C THR A 288 5.37 -10.08 -6.08
N THR A 289 6.03 -10.03 -4.94
CA THR A 289 7.44 -10.41 -4.81
C THR A 289 7.60 -11.49 -3.77
N THR A 290 8.58 -12.37 -3.97
CA THR A 290 8.87 -13.46 -3.04
C THR A 290 10.07 -13.12 -2.18
N ALA A 291 9.89 -13.04 -0.86
CA ALA A 291 10.90 -12.55 0.08
C ALA A 291 12.17 -13.41 0.08
N LEU A 292 12.02 -14.73 0.05
CA LEU A 292 13.13 -15.68 0.21
C LEU A 292 13.81 -16.02 -1.11
N THR A 293 13.08 -16.00 -2.23
CA THR A 293 13.63 -16.31 -3.56
C THR A 293 13.94 -15.06 -4.37
N SER A 294 13.53 -13.89 -3.89
CA SER A 294 13.84 -12.57 -4.48
C SER A 294 13.45 -12.45 -5.95
N GLN A 295 12.19 -12.77 -6.24
CA GLN A 295 11.63 -12.73 -7.59
C GLN A 295 10.43 -11.81 -7.69
N ILE A 296 10.22 -11.24 -8.87
CA ILE A 296 8.96 -10.61 -9.27
C ILE A 296 8.09 -11.70 -9.90
N VAL A 297 6.87 -11.83 -9.38
CA VAL A 297 5.88 -12.80 -9.87
C VAL A 297 4.70 -12.03 -10.44
N LEU A 298 4.38 -12.34 -11.71
CA LEU A 298 3.20 -11.83 -12.40
C LEU A 298 2.01 -12.77 -12.16
N VAL A 299 0.92 -12.23 -11.66
CA VAL A 299 -0.35 -12.96 -11.48
C VAL A 299 -1.35 -12.46 -12.52
N HIS A 300 -1.75 -13.33 -13.42
CA HIS A 300 -2.63 -13.01 -14.54
C HIS A 300 -3.55 -14.16 -14.91
N GLU A 301 -4.58 -13.89 -15.71
CA GLU A 301 -5.50 -14.91 -16.21
C GLU A 301 -5.13 -15.31 -17.64
N LYS A 302 -5.08 -16.62 -17.90
CA LYS A 302 -4.95 -17.17 -19.23
C LYS A 302 -5.97 -18.30 -19.44
N ASP A 303 -6.77 -18.17 -20.48
CA ASP A 303 -7.80 -19.15 -20.83
C ASP A 303 -8.78 -19.48 -19.68
N GLY A 304 -9.10 -18.48 -18.84
CA GLY A 304 -10.01 -18.62 -17.70
C GLY A 304 -9.38 -19.23 -16.44
N VAL A 305 -8.06 -19.40 -16.42
CA VAL A 305 -7.29 -19.95 -15.29
C VAL A 305 -6.25 -18.92 -14.84
N TRP A 306 -6.20 -18.62 -13.55
CA TRP A 306 -5.19 -17.74 -12.98
C TRP A 306 -3.84 -18.46 -12.91
N GLN A 307 -2.80 -17.74 -13.25
CA GLN A 307 -1.40 -18.21 -13.27
C GLN A 307 -0.52 -17.23 -12.48
N ALA A 308 0.56 -17.76 -11.94
CA ALA A 308 1.60 -17.01 -11.28
C ALA A 308 2.94 -17.37 -11.93
N ASP A 309 3.51 -16.45 -12.67
CA ASP A 309 4.73 -16.65 -13.43
C ASP A 309 5.88 -15.82 -12.83
N GLU A 310 7.01 -16.46 -12.53
CA GLU A 310 8.25 -15.76 -12.19
C GLU A 310 8.77 -15.04 -13.43
N VAL A 311 8.83 -13.71 -13.39
CA VAL A 311 9.13 -12.90 -14.59
C VAL A 311 10.45 -12.15 -14.52
N ALA A 312 11.00 -11.92 -13.32
CA ALA A 312 12.32 -11.33 -13.14
C ALA A 312 12.91 -11.62 -11.77
N ASP A 313 14.24 -11.68 -11.70
CA ASP A 313 14.99 -11.70 -10.45
C ASP A 313 15.14 -10.27 -9.89
N ILE A 314 15.18 -10.16 -8.56
CA ILE A 314 15.39 -8.90 -7.84
C ILE A 314 16.81 -8.91 -7.27
N GLY A 315 17.68 -8.09 -7.85
CA GLY A 315 19.10 -8.07 -7.48
C GLY A 315 19.77 -9.41 -7.79
N ASN A 316 20.62 -9.89 -6.88
CA ASN A 316 21.16 -11.23 -6.93
C ASN A 316 20.39 -12.13 -5.93
N PRO A 317 19.56 -13.09 -6.38
CA PRO A 317 18.78 -13.93 -5.48
C PRO A 317 19.63 -14.74 -4.48
N ALA A 318 20.88 -15.06 -4.83
CA ALA A 318 21.78 -15.77 -3.93
C ALA A 318 22.18 -14.96 -2.68
N ASP A 319 22.08 -13.64 -2.76
CA ASP A 319 22.37 -12.72 -1.62
C ASP A 319 21.11 -12.44 -0.77
N ILE A 320 19.95 -12.94 -1.21
CA ILE A 320 18.63 -12.77 -0.59
C ILE A 320 18.41 -11.30 -0.20
N PRO A 321 18.27 -10.35 -1.15
CA PRO A 321 18.06 -8.94 -0.82
C PRO A 321 16.77 -8.68 -0.03
N LEU A 322 15.86 -9.63 0.05
CA LEU A 322 14.60 -9.64 0.79
C LEU A 322 13.66 -8.52 0.31
N PRO A 323 13.01 -8.68 -0.85
CA PRO A 323 11.97 -7.74 -1.27
C PRO A 323 10.80 -7.77 -0.30
N VAL A 324 10.34 -6.58 0.12
CA VAL A 324 9.34 -6.43 1.20
C VAL A 324 8.15 -5.59 0.79
N ASP A 325 8.31 -4.56 -0.05
CA ASP A 325 7.20 -3.76 -0.54
C ASP A 325 7.38 -3.38 -2.01
N ILE A 326 6.25 -3.20 -2.68
CA ILE A 326 6.18 -2.82 -4.08
C ILE A 326 5.13 -1.74 -4.31
N SER A 327 5.36 -0.91 -5.35
CA SER A 327 4.42 0.13 -5.78
C SER A 327 4.40 0.22 -7.30
N ILE A 328 3.22 0.12 -7.93
CA ILE A 328 3.04 0.32 -9.37
C ILE A 328 2.65 1.77 -9.60
N GLN A 329 3.30 2.46 -10.55
CA GLN A 329 2.88 3.79 -10.97
C GLN A 329 1.49 3.74 -11.62
N SER A 330 0.75 4.85 -11.57
CA SER A 330 -0.63 4.93 -12.03
C SER A 330 -0.81 4.71 -13.54
N ASP A 331 0.27 4.85 -14.31
CA ASP A 331 0.33 4.60 -15.75
C ASP A 331 0.72 3.16 -16.12
N ASP A 332 0.93 2.30 -15.11
CA ASP A 332 1.37 0.91 -15.25
C ASP A 332 2.69 0.76 -16.03
N ALA A 333 3.55 1.77 -15.99
CA ALA A 333 4.82 1.73 -16.71
C ALA A 333 6.01 1.32 -15.83
N MET A 334 5.93 1.58 -14.52
CA MET A 334 7.02 1.33 -13.57
C MET A 334 6.52 0.59 -12.34
N LEU A 335 7.28 -0.43 -11.93
CA LEU A 335 7.16 -1.14 -10.65
C LEU A 335 8.36 -0.79 -9.78
N TRP A 336 8.11 -0.15 -8.64
CA TRP A 336 9.10 0.09 -7.59
C TRP A 336 9.12 -1.09 -6.62
N VAL A 337 10.30 -1.58 -6.30
CA VAL A 337 10.54 -2.70 -5.39
C VAL A 337 11.57 -2.28 -4.35
N ASN A 338 11.20 -2.37 -3.07
CA ASN A 338 12.12 -2.18 -1.96
C ASN A 338 12.66 -3.50 -1.45
N THR A 339 13.95 -3.53 -1.15
CA THR A 339 14.61 -4.70 -0.57
C THR A 339 15.24 -4.34 0.78
N PHE A 340 14.86 -5.12 1.80
CA PHE A 340 15.14 -4.78 3.19
C PHE A 340 16.60 -4.98 3.59
N LEU A 341 17.21 -6.09 3.17
CA LEU A 341 18.56 -6.45 3.66
C LEU A 341 19.66 -5.62 3.03
N ASP A 342 19.52 -5.23 1.78
CA ASP A 342 20.48 -4.36 1.09
C ASP A 342 20.09 -2.88 1.12
N GLY A 343 18.89 -2.53 1.60
CA GLY A 343 18.41 -1.15 1.79
C GLY A 343 18.23 -0.38 0.50
N LYS A 344 17.94 -1.06 -0.61
CA LYS A 344 17.79 -0.46 -1.94
C LYS A 344 16.35 -0.37 -2.38
N THR A 345 16.08 0.61 -3.25
CA THR A 345 14.91 0.63 -4.12
C THR A 345 15.31 0.34 -5.56
N ARG A 346 14.46 -0.41 -6.28
CA ARG A 346 14.65 -0.75 -7.68
C ARG A 346 13.41 -0.43 -8.49
N GLY A 347 13.58 0.31 -9.58
CA GLY A 347 12.52 0.60 -10.54
C GLY A 347 12.63 -0.34 -11.74
N TYR A 348 11.57 -1.08 -12.02
CA TYR A 348 11.47 -1.95 -13.18
C TYR A 348 10.49 -1.36 -14.19
N ASP A 349 10.91 -1.23 -15.45
CA ASP A 349 10.00 -0.99 -16.56
C ASP A 349 9.12 -2.22 -16.75
N ILE A 350 7.80 -2.04 -16.60
CA ILE A 350 6.78 -3.08 -16.72
C ILE A 350 5.83 -2.83 -17.89
N THR A 351 6.23 -2.04 -18.88
CA THR A 351 5.44 -1.84 -20.11
C THR A 351 5.16 -3.17 -20.83
N ASP A 352 6.06 -4.15 -20.68
CA ASP A 352 5.79 -5.57 -20.92
C ASP A 352 5.78 -6.30 -19.56
N PRO A 353 4.61 -6.62 -18.98
CA PRO A 353 4.52 -7.23 -17.67
C PRO A 353 5.12 -8.64 -17.59
N HIS A 354 5.25 -9.34 -18.74
CA HIS A 354 5.89 -10.66 -18.80
C HIS A 354 7.42 -10.59 -18.84
N ASN A 355 8.01 -9.40 -18.96
CA ASN A 355 9.45 -9.24 -19.10
C ASN A 355 9.93 -7.93 -18.47
N PRO A 356 9.71 -7.72 -17.15
CA PRO A 356 10.16 -6.53 -16.43
C PRO A 356 11.65 -6.28 -16.61
N LYS A 357 12.04 -5.02 -16.81
CA LYS A 357 13.44 -4.64 -17.00
C LYS A 357 13.88 -3.70 -15.89
N LEU A 358 14.98 -4.02 -15.22
CA LEU A 358 15.58 -3.09 -14.27
C LEU A 358 16.00 -1.81 -15.00
N ALA A 359 15.33 -0.71 -14.68
CA ALA A 359 15.58 0.61 -15.27
C ALA A 359 16.34 1.53 -14.32
N TYR A 360 16.16 1.36 -13.01
CA TYR A 360 16.79 2.22 -12.00
C TYR A 360 17.09 1.44 -10.71
N GLU A 361 18.17 1.77 -10.03
CA GLU A 361 18.52 1.27 -8.69
C GLU A 361 19.17 2.38 -7.86
N LYS A 362 18.74 2.50 -6.59
CA LYS A 362 19.33 3.45 -5.64
C LYS A 362 19.43 2.86 -4.24
N GLN A 363 20.56 3.11 -3.58
CA GLN A 363 20.70 2.89 -2.15
C GLN A 363 19.91 3.96 -1.40
N ILE A 364 18.92 3.54 -0.60
CA ILE A 364 18.12 4.46 0.22
C ILE A 364 18.72 4.60 1.60
N ALA A 365 19.04 3.48 2.26
CA ALA A 365 19.63 3.46 3.61
C ALA A 365 20.28 2.10 3.88
N ASN A 366 20.60 1.80 5.15
CA ASN A 366 21.07 0.47 5.54
C ASN A 366 19.94 -0.59 5.49
N GLN A 367 18.70 -0.15 5.70
CA GLN A 367 17.46 -0.91 5.48
C GLN A 367 16.40 0.01 4.90
N VAL A 368 15.47 -0.53 4.13
CA VAL A 368 14.29 0.18 3.64
C VAL A 368 13.12 -0.80 3.60
N ASN A 369 11.93 -0.34 3.98
CA ASN A 369 10.74 -1.17 3.93
C ASN A 369 9.72 -0.61 2.93
N MET A 370 8.86 0.33 3.34
CA MET A 370 7.73 0.74 2.51
C MET A 370 8.12 1.74 1.42
N VAL A 371 7.45 1.64 0.29
CA VAL A 371 7.47 2.63 -0.79
C VAL A 371 6.05 3.04 -1.18
N SER A 372 5.81 4.35 -1.24
CA SER A 372 4.57 4.90 -1.80
C SER A 372 4.89 5.89 -2.90
N SER A 373 4.37 5.63 -4.10
CA SER A 373 4.47 6.54 -5.24
C SER A 373 3.24 7.43 -5.29
N SER A 374 3.44 8.73 -5.54
CA SER A 374 2.33 9.62 -5.87
C SER A 374 1.72 9.22 -7.22
N TRP A 375 0.44 9.56 -7.41
CA TRP A 375 -0.31 9.21 -8.62
C TRP A 375 0.31 9.73 -9.93
N ASP A 376 0.96 10.89 -9.88
CA ASP A 376 1.69 11.45 -11.02
C ASP A 376 3.08 10.83 -11.24
N GLY A 377 3.46 9.86 -10.40
CA GLY A 377 4.73 9.15 -10.47
C GLY A 377 5.96 9.96 -10.09
N LYS A 378 5.79 11.21 -9.61
CA LYS A 378 6.92 12.14 -9.41
C LYS A 378 7.47 12.18 -7.99
N ARG A 379 6.71 11.68 -7.01
CA ARG A 379 7.11 11.67 -5.60
C ARG A 379 7.12 10.26 -5.07
N LEU A 380 8.25 9.87 -4.50
CA LEU A 380 8.47 8.55 -3.92
C LEU A 380 8.82 8.72 -2.46
N TYR A 381 7.97 8.19 -1.60
CA TYR A 381 8.13 8.22 -0.15
C TYR A 381 8.63 6.88 0.34
N TYR A 382 9.54 6.92 1.31
CA TYR A 382 10.18 5.74 1.89
C TYR A 382 10.15 5.77 3.41
N THR A 383 9.89 4.62 4.02
CA THR A 383 10.08 4.36 5.45
C THR A 383 10.90 3.09 5.66
N THR A 384 11.29 2.78 6.89
CA THR A 384 12.39 1.84 7.14
C THR A 384 12.06 0.63 7.97
N SER A 385 11.17 0.74 8.96
CA SER A 385 10.88 -0.37 9.86
C SER A 385 10.12 -1.50 9.16
N LEU A 386 10.58 -2.73 9.32
CA LEU A 386 9.84 -3.92 8.91
C LEU A 386 9.08 -4.50 10.11
N LEU A 387 9.82 -4.90 11.14
CA LEU A 387 9.30 -5.39 12.43
C LEU A 387 10.29 -5.04 13.54
N GLY A 388 9.78 -4.77 14.73
CA GLY A 388 10.64 -4.44 15.88
C GLY A 388 11.72 -5.48 16.16
N ASN A 389 11.41 -6.77 15.92
CA ASN A 389 12.35 -7.88 16.10
C ASN A 389 13.31 -8.08 14.92
N TRP A 390 12.95 -7.59 13.73
CA TRP A 390 13.68 -7.85 12.48
C TRP A 390 14.51 -6.67 12.02
N ASP A 391 14.18 -5.46 12.45
CA ASP A 391 14.97 -4.27 12.14
C ASP A 391 16.43 -4.43 12.55
N LYS A 392 17.33 -3.91 11.76
CA LYS A 392 18.76 -3.83 12.05
C LYS A 392 19.02 -3.17 13.39
N LYS A 393 20.16 -3.45 14.01
CA LYS A 393 20.50 -2.98 15.35
C LYS A 393 21.59 -1.90 15.30
N GLY A 394 21.65 -1.09 16.35
CA GLY A 394 22.69 -0.08 16.53
C GLY A 394 22.71 0.97 15.43
N ALA A 395 23.88 1.30 14.94
CA ALA A 395 24.08 2.35 13.93
C ALA A 395 23.49 2.04 12.54
N GLU A 396 23.12 0.78 12.30
CA GLU A 396 22.47 0.39 11.04
C GLU A 396 20.95 0.53 11.07
N ASN A 397 20.37 0.83 12.23
CA ASN A 397 18.93 1.00 12.43
C ASN A 397 18.49 2.44 12.16
N ASP A 398 18.60 2.87 10.92
CA ASP A 398 18.07 4.16 10.48
C ASP A 398 16.53 4.13 10.52
N GLN A 399 15.90 5.15 11.08
CA GLN A 399 14.43 5.26 11.14
C GLN A 399 14.01 6.63 10.62
N PHE A 400 13.31 6.64 9.51
CA PHE A 400 12.95 7.88 8.84
C PHE A 400 11.67 7.78 8.01
N ILE A 401 11.17 8.95 7.60
CA ILE A 401 10.44 9.15 6.36
C ILE A 401 11.28 10.02 5.43
N ARG A 402 11.47 9.60 4.19
CA ARG A 402 12.16 10.35 3.12
C ARG A 402 11.26 10.54 1.92
N LEU A 403 11.36 11.72 1.33
CA LEU A 403 10.75 12.04 0.05
C LEU A 403 11.82 12.26 -1.00
N TYR A 404 11.63 11.59 -2.14
CA TYR A 404 12.40 11.85 -3.36
C TYR A 404 11.50 12.34 -4.47
N HIS A 405 11.99 13.32 -5.23
CA HIS A 405 11.43 13.67 -6.52
C HIS A 405 12.04 12.75 -7.59
N TRP A 406 11.18 12.13 -8.39
CA TRP A 406 11.55 11.33 -9.55
C TRP A 406 11.24 12.11 -10.82
N ASP A 407 12.23 12.36 -11.69
CA ASP A 407 12.08 13.11 -12.93
C ASP A 407 11.96 12.22 -14.20
N GLY A 408 12.00 10.89 -14.00
CA GLY A 408 12.01 9.88 -15.06
C GLY A 408 13.36 9.21 -15.26
N GLU A 409 14.44 9.78 -14.73
CA GLU A 409 15.81 9.28 -14.85
C GLU A 409 16.52 9.19 -13.50
N GLU A 410 16.31 10.19 -12.61
CA GLU A 410 17.02 10.31 -11.33
C GLU A 410 16.07 10.66 -10.17
N MET A 411 16.45 10.20 -8.97
CA MET A 411 15.81 10.55 -7.71
C MET A 411 16.61 11.63 -6.98
N THR A 412 15.95 12.78 -6.70
CA THR A 412 16.50 13.87 -5.90
C THR A 412 15.77 13.94 -4.56
N GLU A 413 16.50 13.81 -3.44
CA GLU A 413 15.94 13.93 -2.10
C GLU A 413 15.37 15.32 -1.86
N GLN A 414 14.16 15.39 -1.35
CA GLN A 414 13.45 16.62 -1.03
C GLN A 414 13.48 16.92 0.46
N PHE A 415 13.25 15.92 1.29
CA PHE A 415 13.44 15.99 2.74
C PHE A 415 13.72 14.60 3.32
N ASN A 416 14.28 14.61 4.53
CA ASN A 416 14.50 13.44 5.38
C ASN A 416 14.19 13.82 6.83
N ILE A 417 13.23 13.14 7.44
CA ILE A 417 12.90 13.29 8.87
C ILE A 417 13.42 12.06 9.61
N ASP A 418 14.39 12.27 10.50
CA ASP A 418 14.93 11.24 11.38
C ASP A 418 13.99 11.02 12.57
N PHE A 419 13.27 9.90 12.58
CA PHE A 419 12.29 9.58 13.61
C PHE A 419 12.91 9.28 14.98
N TYR A 420 14.19 8.89 15.02
CA TYR A 420 14.88 8.75 16.30
C TYR A 420 15.29 10.09 16.89
N ALA A 421 15.80 11.00 16.05
CA ALA A 421 16.11 12.37 16.47
C ALA A 421 14.86 13.11 16.98
N GLU A 422 13.73 12.92 16.31
CA GLU A 422 12.41 13.46 16.69
C GLU A 422 11.73 12.68 17.84
N LYS A 423 12.35 11.61 18.34
CA LYS A 423 11.84 10.74 19.42
C LYS A 423 10.47 10.11 19.12
N LEU A 424 10.20 9.84 17.87
CA LEU A 424 8.93 9.30 17.41
C LEU A 424 8.87 7.77 17.43
N GLY A 425 10.00 7.10 17.17
CA GLY A 425 10.06 5.63 17.14
C GLY A 425 10.49 5.11 15.77
N ARG A 426 9.85 4.03 15.29
CA ARG A 426 10.20 3.34 14.04
C ARG A 426 9.09 3.54 13.01
N ALA A 427 9.42 4.22 11.92
CA ALA A 427 8.47 4.51 10.84
C ALA A 427 8.17 3.24 10.03
N HIS A 428 6.89 2.83 9.97
CA HIS A 428 6.46 1.70 9.16
C HIS A 428 5.67 2.16 7.93
N GLN A 429 4.35 2.11 7.94
CA GLN A 429 3.56 2.44 6.75
C GLN A 429 3.12 3.90 6.72
N MET A 430 3.00 4.43 5.51
CA MET A 430 2.55 5.79 5.25
C MET A 430 1.31 5.82 4.37
N ARG A 431 0.47 6.87 4.56
CA ARG A 431 -0.73 7.14 3.76
C ARG A 431 -0.88 8.62 3.48
N PHE A 432 -1.35 8.99 2.30
CA PHE A 432 -1.49 10.38 1.89
C PHE A 432 -2.84 10.97 2.28
N GLY A 433 -2.83 12.22 2.73
CA GLY A 433 -4.01 13.00 3.05
C GLY A 433 -3.99 14.37 2.40
N ALA A 434 -5.16 14.97 2.22
CA ALA A 434 -5.28 16.31 1.68
C ALA A 434 -6.55 17.02 2.17
N TYR A 435 -6.48 18.32 2.34
CA TYR A 435 -7.66 19.13 2.64
C TYR A 435 -8.72 19.06 1.54
N SER A 436 -8.29 18.95 0.27
CA SER A 436 -9.17 18.88 -0.89
C SER A 436 -10.16 17.72 -0.86
N LEU A 437 -9.81 16.61 -0.19
CA LEU A 437 -10.68 15.46 -0.01
C LEU A 437 -12.01 15.79 0.69
N TYR A 438 -12.01 16.84 1.51
CA TYR A 438 -13.13 17.19 2.38
C TYR A 438 -13.73 18.56 2.06
N GLY A 439 -13.43 19.12 0.86
CA GLY A 439 -13.88 20.44 0.47
C GLY A 439 -13.31 21.57 1.36
N LYS A 440 -12.18 21.32 2.02
CA LYS A 440 -11.49 22.29 2.89
C LYS A 440 -10.34 22.92 2.12
N GLN A 441 -10.03 24.17 2.45
CA GLN A 441 -8.78 24.79 2.05
C GLN A 441 -7.75 24.59 3.16
N ALA A 442 -6.46 24.57 2.80
CA ALA A 442 -5.38 24.63 3.77
C ALA A 442 -5.67 25.77 4.75
N LYS A 443 -5.56 25.54 6.05
CA LYS A 443 -5.81 26.60 7.04
C LYS A 443 -4.84 27.73 6.71
N ALA A 444 -5.40 28.92 6.50
CA ALA A 444 -4.68 30.13 6.11
C ALA A 444 -3.78 30.68 7.23
N ASN A 445 -2.79 29.91 7.67
CA ASN A 445 -1.54 30.52 8.14
C ASN A 445 -0.79 31.13 6.94
N ASP A 446 -1.14 30.71 5.72
CA ASP A 446 -0.61 31.23 4.45
C ASP A 446 -1.22 32.59 4.02
N ALA A 447 -2.32 33.02 4.61
CA ALA A 447 -2.99 34.26 4.17
C ALA A 447 -2.29 35.52 4.66
N GLU A 448 -1.48 35.48 5.72
CA GLU A 448 -0.70 36.64 6.18
C GLU A 448 0.62 36.84 5.44
N ALA A 449 1.19 35.78 4.87
CA ALA A 449 2.42 35.85 4.08
C ALA A 449 2.22 36.46 2.68
N MET A 450 0.98 36.45 2.13
CA MET A 450 0.67 37.07 0.82
C MET A 450 0.39 38.57 0.91
N ASN A 451 0.37 39.17 2.09
CA ASN A 451 0.11 40.62 2.32
C ASN A 451 1.29 41.37 2.95
N LYS A 452 2.50 40.81 2.92
CA LYS A 452 3.71 41.54 3.34
C LYS A 452 4.71 41.72 2.20
#